data_c11f681118e429533fb5ddbbcecce571
#
_entry.id   c11f681118e429533fb5ddbbcecce571
#
_cell.length_a   1.000
_cell.length_b   1.000
_cell.length_c   1.000
_cell.angle_alpha   90.00
_cell.angle_beta   90.00
_cell.angle_gamma   90.00
#
_symmetry.space_group_name_H-M   'P 1'
#
loop_
_entity.id
_entity.type
_entity.pdbx_description
1 polymer ?
#
loop_
_entity_poly.entity_id
_entity_poly.type
_entity_poly.pdbx_seq_one_letter_code
_entity_poly.pdbx_strand_id
1 'polypeptide(L)'
;MTRLTTRRSALALGLAGAGGLMLPALARAAGDVRNNVSSFAMQDWQNHFDRLGTATIVADTVSRALHFWSADGADYRIYPTSVPISDELTKRGYTEIVRKKIGPSWTPTASQMERHPDWKPIPPGPENPLGTHAMYLGWPAYIIHGTHDTRKVGRRSSDGCIGLYNEMIAQLFDLCPVGTQVRVI
;
A
#
# COMPACT_ATOMS: atom_id res chain seq x y z
N MET A 1 28.70 91.51 18.67
CA MET A 1 30.03 90.87 18.87
C MET A 1 29.78 89.38 19.18
N THR A 2 29.87 88.63 18.19
CA THR A 2 30.82 87.56 17.88
C THR A 2 31.16 86.60 19.02
N ARG A 3 30.77 85.42 18.96
CA ARG A 3 31.68 84.25 18.77
C ARG A 3 30.92 82.94 18.66
N LEU A 4 31.28 82.27 17.64
CA LEU A 4 31.12 80.86 17.33
C LEU A 4 31.66 79.95 18.44
N THR A 5 30.97 78.87 18.72
CA THR A 5 31.54 77.73 19.41
C THR A 5 31.21 76.46 18.68
N THR A 6 32.26 75.84 18.35
CA THR A 6 32.52 74.67 17.56
C THR A 6 31.85 73.45 18.13
N ARG A 7 31.29 72.68 17.21
CA ARG A 7 30.79 71.30 17.41
C ARG A 7 31.96 70.35 17.72
N ARG A 8 31.95 69.73 18.80
CA ARG A 8 32.76 68.54 19.06
C ARG A 8 31.91 67.32 18.97
N SER A 9 32.17 66.57 17.93
CA SER A 9 31.59 65.26 17.67
C SER A 9 32.06 64.25 18.74
N ALA A 10 31.15 63.76 19.51
CA ALA A 10 31.36 62.60 20.36
C ALA A 10 31.09 61.39 19.54
N LEU A 11 32.10 60.63 19.18
CA LEU A 11 31.99 59.28 18.63
C LEU A 11 31.57 58.36 19.77
N ALA A 12 30.30 57.96 19.75
CA ALA A 12 29.82 56.86 20.55
C ALA A 12 30.09 55.58 19.75
N LEU A 13 31.02 54.75 20.22
CA LEU A 13 31.20 53.39 19.78
C LEU A 13 29.97 52.59 20.23
N GLY A 14 29.08 52.33 19.30
CA GLY A 14 28.01 51.33 19.49
C GLY A 14 28.58 49.95 19.29
N LEU A 15 28.70 49.16 20.36
CA LEU A 15 28.87 47.72 20.26
C LEU A 15 27.63 47.14 19.57
N ALA A 16 27.76 46.77 18.32
CA ALA A 16 26.79 45.94 17.65
C ALA A 16 26.88 44.53 18.23
N GLY A 17 26.02 44.23 19.21
CA GLY A 17 25.75 42.88 19.65
C GLY A 17 25.07 42.14 18.51
N ALA A 18 25.82 41.26 17.84
CA ALA A 18 25.25 40.30 16.93
C ALA A 18 24.43 39.27 17.75
N GLY A 19 23.18 39.64 18.04
CA GLY A 19 22.19 38.70 18.50
C GLY A 19 21.89 37.72 17.39
N GLY A 20 22.65 36.66 17.34
CA GLY A 20 22.32 35.53 16.51
C GLY A 20 20.95 34.99 16.95
N LEU A 21 19.93 35.24 16.17
CA LEU A 21 18.69 34.51 16.26
C LEU A 21 19.01 33.04 16.00
N MET A 22 19.27 32.30 17.08
CA MET A 22 19.20 30.83 17.04
C MET A 22 17.75 30.49 16.75
N LEU A 23 17.40 30.41 15.48
CA LEU A 23 16.22 29.68 15.07
C LEU A 23 16.41 28.24 15.65
N PRO A 24 15.46 27.75 16.44
CA PRO A 24 15.51 26.37 16.84
C PRO A 24 15.61 25.57 15.53
N ALA A 25 16.72 24.91 15.33
CA ALA A 25 16.82 23.88 14.32
C ALA A 25 15.68 22.93 14.68
N LEU A 26 14.60 22.97 13.90
CA LEU A 26 13.61 21.92 13.89
C LEU A 26 14.43 20.67 13.59
N ALA A 27 14.84 19.99 14.65
CA ALA A 27 15.36 18.65 14.55
C ALA A 27 14.26 17.86 13.81
N ARG A 28 14.42 17.81 12.51
CA ARG A 28 13.66 16.89 11.69
C ARG A 28 14.04 15.55 12.27
N ALA A 29 13.15 15.04 13.14
CA ALA A 29 13.24 13.65 13.52
C ALA A 29 13.24 12.91 12.20
N ALA A 30 14.39 12.42 11.80
CA ALA A 30 14.57 11.50 10.71
C ALA A 30 14.01 10.14 11.18
N GLY A 31 12.78 10.14 11.67
CA GLY A 31 11.93 9.00 11.60
C GLY A 31 11.69 8.81 10.12
N ASP A 32 12.08 7.66 9.63
CA ASP A 32 11.74 7.15 8.33
C ASP A 32 10.22 7.25 8.19
N VAL A 33 9.72 8.40 7.76
CA VAL A 33 8.30 8.61 7.44
C VAL A 33 8.08 7.80 6.18
N ARG A 34 7.86 6.50 6.38
CA ARG A 34 7.40 5.61 5.33
C ARG A 34 6.03 6.14 4.92
N ASN A 35 6.04 6.95 3.88
CA ASN A 35 4.83 7.37 3.23
C ASN A 35 4.15 6.12 2.67
N ASN A 36 3.19 5.57 3.42
CA ASN A 36 2.29 4.52 2.94
C ASN A 36 1.29 5.05 1.90
N VAL A 37 1.49 6.26 1.42
CA VAL A 37 0.71 6.84 0.35
C VAL A 37 1.13 6.13 -0.93
N SER A 38 0.34 5.15 -1.35
CA SER A 38 0.44 4.65 -2.71
C SER A 38 0.07 5.80 -3.64
N SER A 39 0.95 6.08 -4.59
CA SER A 39 0.63 6.96 -5.70
C SER A 39 -0.35 6.19 -6.58
N PHE A 40 -1.65 6.37 -6.35
CA PHE A 40 -2.67 5.74 -7.19
C PHE A 40 -2.55 6.29 -8.60
N ALA A 41 -2.09 5.45 -9.53
CA ALA A 41 -2.27 5.70 -10.94
C ALA A 41 -3.67 5.20 -11.30
N MET A 42 -4.52 6.08 -11.87
CA MET A 42 -5.82 5.66 -12.38
C MET A 42 -5.60 4.63 -13.48
N GLN A 43 -6.27 3.49 -13.37
CA GLN A 43 -6.26 2.46 -14.39
C GLN A 43 -7.55 2.55 -15.20
N ASP A 44 -7.44 2.22 -16.48
CA ASP A 44 -8.58 2.00 -17.36
C ASP A 44 -8.60 0.52 -17.74
N TRP A 45 -9.70 -0.16 -17.48
CA TRP A 45 -9.84 -1.58 -17.77
C TRP A 45 -9.62 -1.91 -19.27
N GLN A 46 -9.96 -0.99 -20.17
CA GLN A 46 -9.79 -1.14 -21.63
C GLN A 46 -8.31 -1.31 -22.03
N ASN A 47 -7.37 -0.81 -21.23
CA ASN A 47 -5.94 -1.04 -21.44
C ASN A 47 -5.49 -2.46 -21.06
N HIS A 48 -6.37 -3.24 -20.46
CA HIS A 48 -6.03 -4.53 -19.88
C HIS A 48 -6.88 -5.68 -20.41
N PHE A 49 -8.12 -5.41 -20.83
CA PHE A 49 -9.09 -6.42 -21.23
C PHE A 49 -9.95 -5.93 -22.40
N ASP A 50 -10.36 -6.85 -23.25
CA ASP A 50 -11.27 -6.55 -24.36
C ASP A 50 -12.72 -6.31 -23.89
N ARG A 51 -13.07 -6.84 -22.72
CA ARG A 51 -14.40 -6.73 -22.11
C ARG A 51 -14.32 -6.96 -20.60
N LEU A 52 -15.32 -6.47 -19.86
CA LEU A 52 -15.35 -6.58 -18.38
C LEU A 52 -15.66 -7.99 -17.85
N GLY A 53 -16.24 -8.88 -18.66
CA GLY A 53 -16.64 -10.21 -18.19
C GLY A 53 -17.74 -10.15 -17.12
N THR A 54 -17.67 -11.05 -16.13
CA THR A 54 -18.60 -11.05 -14.97
C THR A 54 -18.23 -9.99 -13.93
N ALA A 55 -16.96 -9.65 -13.86
CA ALA A 55 -16.31 -8.54 -13.15
C ALA A 55 -14.83 -8.54 -13.55
N THR A 56 -14.15 -7.46 -13.26
CA THR A 56 -12.75 -7.26 -13.66
C THR A 56 -11.93 -6.68 -12.53
N ILE A 57 -10.73 -7.21 -12.34
CA ILE A 57 -9.75 -6.72 -11.38
C ILE A 57 -8.42 -6.42 -12.11
N VAL A 58 -7.84 -5.26 -11.84
CA VAL A 58 -6.43 -4.96 -12.13
C VAL A 58 -5.71 -4.73 -10.80
N ALA A 59 -4.75 -5.59 -10.49
CA ALA A 59 -3.91 -5.46 -9.31
C ALA A 59 -2.59 -4.82 -9.72
N ASP A 60 -2.44 -3.53 -9.43
CA ASP A 60 -1.23 -2.76 -9.71
C ASP A 60 -0.25 -2.90 -8.55
N THR A 61 0.81 -3.68 -8.77
CA THR A 61 1.83 -3.94 -7.76
C THR A 61 2.79 -2.76 -7.54
N VAL A 62 2.86 -1.84 -8.48
CA VAL A 62 3.70 -0.63 -8.38
C VAL A 62 3.01 0.41 -7.50
N SER A 63 1.77 0.74 -7.79
CA SER A 63 0.98 1.68 -6.99
C SER A 63 0.39 1.05 -5.72
N ARG A 64 0.46 -0.26 -5.59
CA ARG A 64 -0.08 -1.03 -4.46
C ARG A 64 -1.58 -0.81 -4.28
N ALA A 65 -2.27 -0.87 -5.40
CA ALA A 65 -3.70 -0.68 -5.49
C ALA A 65 -4.36 -1.81 -6.29
N LEU A 66 -5.56 -2.17 -5.89
CA LEU A 66 -6.43 -3.07 -6.64
C LEU A 66 -7.60 -2.26 -7.16
N HIS A 67 -7.79 -2.31 -8.47
CA HIS A 67 -8.88 -1.66 -9.18
C HIS A 67 -9.92 -2.71 -9.54
N PHE A 68 -11.17 -2.41 -9.29
CA PHE A 68 -12.32 -3.27 -9.56
C PHE A 68 -13.32 -2.55 -10.46
N TRP A 69 -13.91 -3.27 -11.41
CA TRP A 69 -15.05 -2.85 -12.22
C TRP A 69 -16.12 -3.93 -12.24
N SER A 70 -17.38 -3.52 -12.07
CA SER A 70 -18.53 -4.38 -12.28
C SER A 70 -18.69 -4.80 -13.75
N ALA A 71 -19.51 -5.80 -14.03
CA ALA A 71 -19.74 -6.33 -15.38
C ALA A 71 -20.24 -5.28 -16.38
N ASP A 72 -21.01 -4.31 -15.92
CA ASP A 72 -21.54 -3.18 -16.71
C ASP A 72 -20.63 -1.95 -16.70
N GLY A 73 -19.54 -1.97 -15.91
CA GLY A 73 -18.62 -0.85 -15.74
C GLY A 73 -19.16 0.32 -14.91
N ALA A 74 -20.35 0.20 -14.34
CA ALA A 74 -20.98 1.28 -13.59
C ALA A 74 -20.39 1.45 -12.18
N ASP A 75 -19.92 0.37 -11.55
CA ASP A 75 -19.24 0.41 -10.25
C ASP A 75 -17.73 0.23 -10.45
N TYR A 76 -16.99 1.29 -10.12
CA TYR A 76 -15.53 1.30 -10.09
C TYR A 76 -15.04 1.57 -8.68
N ARG A 77 -14.12 0.75 -8.20
CA ARG A 77 -13.53 0.90 -6.87
C ARG A 77 -12.02 0.71 -6.88
N ILE A 78 -11.37 1.40 -5.96
CA ILE A 78 -9.93 1.26 -5.71
C ILE A 78 -9.73 0.87 -4.26
N TYR A 79 -8.87 -0.14 -4.05
CA TYR A 79 -8.51 -0.63 -2.73
C TYR A 79 -6.99 -0.57 -2.54
N PRO A 80 -6.48 -0.02 -1.43
CA PRO A 80 -5.08 -0.14 -1.08
C PRO A 80 -4.75 -1.59 -0.77
N THR A 81 -3.58 -2.06 -1.20
CA THR A 81 -3.18 -3.46 -1.03
C THR A 81 -1.77 -3.61 -0.50
N SER A 82 -1.49 -4.70 0.21
CA SER A 82 -0.15 -5.25 0.29
C SER A 82 0.16 -6.00 -1.00
N VAL A 83 1.42 -5.95 -1.42
CA VAL A 83 1.89 -6.61 -2.64
C VAL A 83 3.19 -7.38 -2.33
N PRO A 84 3.64 -8.26 -3.24
CA PRO A 84 4.86 -9.03 -3.04
C PRO A 84 6.07 -8.18 -2.69
N ILE A 85 6.89 -8.69 -1.75
CA ILE A 85 8.06 -7.98 -1.23
C ILE A 85 9.15 -7.78 -2.28
N SER A 86 9.23 -8.68 -3.27
CA SER A 86 10.20 -8.62 -4.36
C SER A 86 9.56 -8.94 -5.72
N ASP A 87 10.27 -8.62 -6.80
CA ASP A 87 9.80 -8.90 -8.15
C ASP A 87 9.82 -10.40 -8.48
N GLU A 88 10.73 -11.17 -7.88
CA GLU A 88 10.82 -12.62 -8.03
C GLU A 88 9.56 -13.32 -7.46
N LEU A 89 8.96 -12.74 -6.43
CA LEU A 89 7.72 -13.23 -5.82
C LEU A 89 6.47 -12.64 -6.50
N THR A 90 6.65 -11.70 -7.44
CA THR A 90 5.55 -11.02 -8.13
C THR A 90 5.24 -11.73 -9.44
N LYS A 91 4.20 -12.53 -9.46
CA LYS A 91 3.69 -13.09 -10.72
C LYS A 91 2.77 -12.07 -11.39
N ARG A 92 3.14 -11.64 -12.60
CA ARG A 92 2.36 -10.73 -13.43
C ARG A 92 1.70 -11.48 -14.57
N GLY A 93 0.57 -10.96 -15.04
CA GLY A 93 -0.16 -11.56 -16.16
C GLY A 93 -1.65 -11.68 -15.90
N TYR A 94 -2.30 -12.51 -16.71
CA TYR A 94 -3.75 -12.75 -16.66
C TYR A 94 -4.06 -14.02 -15.89
N THR A 95 -5.12 -13.96 -15.10
CA THR A 95 -5.68 -15.07 -14.35
C THR A 95 -7.16 -14.78 -14.07
N GLU A 96 -7.80 -15.63 -13.26
CA GLU A 96 -9.18 -15.44 -12.81
C GLU A 96 -9.34 -15.92 -11.37
N ILE A 97 -10.44 -15.54 -10.73
CA ILE A 97 -10.84 -16.10 -9.44
C ILE A 97 -11.48 -17.48 -9.70
N VAL A 98 -10.82 -18.52 -9.21
CA VAL A 98 -11.29 -19.92 -9.40
C VAL A 98 -12.00 -20.47 -8.17
N ARG A 99 -11.82 -19.88 -7.01
CA ARG A 99 -12.43 -20.31 -5.75
C ARG A 99 -12.49 -19.17 -4.74
N LYS A 100 -13.50 -19.21 -3.89
CA LYS A 100 -13.73 -18.22 -2.81
C LYS A 100 -13.92 -18.93 -1.48
N LYS A 101 -13.48 -18.34 -0.38
CA LYS A 101 -13.63 -18.90 0.97
C LYS A 101 -13.78 -17.80 2.01
N ILE A 102 -14.85 -17.89 2.81
CA ILE A 102 -15.01 -17.12 4.06
C ILE A 102 -14.35 -17.93 5.17
N GLY A 103 -13.61 -17.27 6.05
CA GLY A 103 -12.85 -17.92 7.10
C GLY A 103 -11.84 -18.93 6.53
N PRO A 104 -10.85 -18.49 5.75
CA PRO A 104 -9.85 -19.39 5.21
C PRO A 104 -8.92 -19.90 6.30
N SER A 105 -8.45 -21.14 6.18
CA SER A 105 -7.26 -21.61 6.86
C SER A 105 -6.03 -21.25 6.03
N TRP A 106 -4.91 -21.01 6.67
CA TRP A 106 -3.65 -20.78 6.00
C TRP A 106 -2.69 -21.96 6.24
N THR A 107 -2.03 -22.39 5.18
CA THR A 107 -0.97 -23.41 5.25
C THR A 107 0.24 -22.88 4.48
N PRO A 108 1.43 -22.83 5.08
CA PRO A 108 2.62 -22.41 4.39
C PRO A 108 2.92 -23.32 3.19
N THR A 109 3.36 -22.72 2.09
CA THR A 109 3.83 -23.46 0.92
C THR A 109 5.19 -24.11 1.20
N ALA A 110 5.61 -25.09 0.37
CA ALA A 110 6.92 -25.72 0.52
C ALA A 110 8.07 -24.70 0.52
N SER A 111 8.04 -23.71 -0.39
CA SER A 111 9.06 -22.66 -0.44
C SER A 111 9.04 -21.71 0.76
N GLN A 112 7.88 -21.51 1.38
CA GLN A 112 7.78 -20.76 2.65
C GLN A 112 8.34 -21.58 3.81
N MET A 113 8.09 -22.88 3.86
CA MET A 113 8.66 -23.79 4.87
C MET A 113 10.18 -23.89 4.78
N GLU A 114 10.76 -23.83 3.59
CA GLU A 114 12.22 -23.76 3.41
C GLU A 114 12.82 -22.49 4.04
N ARG A 115 12.15 -21.34 3.90
CA ARG A 115 12.61 -20.07 4.47
C ARG A 115 12.25 -19.90 5.95
N HIS A 116 11.17 -20.52 6.37
CA HIS A 116 10.59 -20.41 7.70
C HIS A 116 10.15 -21.78 8.24
N PRO A 117 11.09 -22.64 8.66
CA PRO A 117 10.80 -24.02 9.08
C PRO A 117 9.82 -24.12 10.26
N ASP A 118 9.75 -23.08 11.09
CA ASP A 118 8.90 -23.03 12.27
C ASP A 118 7.43 -22.67 11.97
N TRP A 119 7.12 -22.27 10.73
CA TRP A 119 5.76 -21.91 10.37
C TRP A 119 4.86 -23.14 10.34
N LYS A 120 3.66 -22.98 10.89
CA LYS A 120 2.65 -24.06 10.98
C LYS A 120 1.35 -23.59 10.36
N PRO A 121 0.49 -24.52 9.91
CA PRO A 121 -0.86 -24.18 9.51
C PRO A 121 -1.60 -23.41 10.59
N ILE A 122 -2.34 -22.38 10.19
CA ILE A 122 -3.15 -21.53 11.07
C ILE A 122 -4.62 -21.72 10.68
N PRO A 123 -5.49 -22.11 11.63
CA PRO A 123 -6.92 -22.23 11.38
C PRO A 123 -7.57 -20.87 11.12
N PRO A 124 -8.85 -20.83 10.66
CA PRO A 124 -9.60 -19.58 10.62
C PRO A 124 -9.63 -18.89 11.98
N GLY A 125 -9.46 -17.58 12.00
CA GLY A 125 -9.46 -16.79 13.22
C GLY A 125 -8.73 -15.47 13.11
N PRO A 126 -8.68 -14.68 14.19
CA PRO A 126 -8.09 -13.33 14.19
C PRO A 126 -6.59 -13.31 13.87
N GLU A 127 -5.87 -14.39 14.17
CA GLU A 127 -4.43 -14.50 13.91
C GLU A 127 -4.09 -15.06 12.52
N ASN A 128 -5.13 -15.39 11.70
CA ASN A 128 -4.89 -15.96 10.39
C ASN A 128 -4.37 -14.90 9.40
N PRO A 129 -3.21 -15.12 8.75
CA PRO A 129 -2.62 -14.16 7.83
C PRO A 129 -3.47 -13.87 6.60
N LEU A 130 -4.43 -14.73 6.24
CA LEU A 130 -5.37 -14.51 5.14
C LEU A 130 -6.62 -13.71 5.57
N GLY A 131 -6.73 -13.34 6.84
CA GLY A 131 -7.86 -12.55 7.35
C GLY A 131 -9.20 -13.27 7.22
N THR A 132 -10.25 -12.51 6.94
CA THR A 132 -11.64 -12.99 6.97
C THR A 132 -12.10 -13.65 5.68
N HIS A 133 -11.57 -13.27 4.52
CA HIS A 133 -12.00 -13.72 3.21
C HIS A 133 -10.80 -13.96 2.30
N ALA A 134 -10.92 -14.95 1.42
CA ALA A 134 -9.90 -15.28 0.43
C ALA A 134 -10.53 -15.62 -0.93
N MET A 135 -9.96 -15.05 -2.00
CA MET A 135 -10.27 -15.33 -3.39
C MET A 135 -9.03 -15.92 -4.05
N TYR A 136 -9.09 -17.18 -4.41
CA TYR A 136 -7.98 -17.95 -4.96
C TYR A 136 -7.92 -17.75 -6.46
N LEU A 137 -6.72 -17.45 -6.96
CA LEU A 137 -6.47 -17.25 -8.38
C LEU A 137 -6.17 -18.58 -9.07
N GLY A 138 -6.30 -18.63 -10.39
CA GLY A 138 -5.94 -19.77 -11.21
C GLY A 138 -4.45 -20.17 -11.15
N TRP A 139 -3.63 -19.33 -10.52
CA TRP A 139 -2.23 -19.66 -10.24
C TRP A 139 -2.08 -20.31 -8.88
N PRO A 140 -1.32 -21.42 -8.76
CA PRO A 140 -1.06 -22.06 -7.48
C PRO A 140 -0.48 -21.09 -6.45
N ALA A 141 -1.04 -21.08 -5.24
CA ALA A 141 -0.60 -20.29 -4.09
C ALA A 141 -0.74 -18.75 -4.23
N TYR A 142 -1.42 -18.24 -5.26
CA TYR A 142 -1.73 -16.83 -5.40
C TYR A 142 -3.17 -16.54 -4.98
N ILE A 143 -3.33 -15.59 -4.06
CA ILE A 143 -4.60 -15.30 -3.39
C ILE A 143 -4.77 -13.78 -3.26
N ILE A 144 -5.99 -13.28 -3.47
CA ILE A 144 -6.43 -11.97 -3.00
C ILE A 144 -7.20 -12.22 -1.70
N HIS A 145 -6.76 -11.61 -0.59
CA HIS A 145 -7.25 -11.98 0.75
C HIS A 145 -7.26 -10.81 1.74
N GLY A 146 -7.87 -11.00 2.88
CA GLY A 146 -7.78 -10.08 4.01
C GLY A 146 -6.42 -10.16 4.73
N THR A 147 -6.27 -9.46 5.82
CA THR A 147 -5.06 -9.57 6.66
C THR A 147 -5.38 -9.32 8.12
N HIS A 148 -4.73 -10.06 9.01
CA HIS A 148 -4.72 -9.76 10.45
C HIS A 148 -3.77 -8.59 10.77
N ASP A 149 -2.76 -8.35 9.95
CA ASP A 149 -1.78 -7.27 10.15
C ASP A 149 -2.03 -6.12 9.16
N THR A 150 -2.81 -5.14 9.60
CA THR A 150 -3.19 -3.97 8.80
C THR A 150 -2.00 -3.08 8.40
N ARG A 151 -0.85 -3.19 9.10
CA ARG A 151 0.38 -2.45 8.79
C ARG A 151 1.00 -2.87 7.45
N LYS A 152 0.63 -4.04 6.94
CA LYS A 152 1.09 -4.58 5.65
C LYS A 152 0.44 -3.90 4.46
N VAL A 153 -0.80 -3.42 4.61
CA VAL A 153 -1.54 -2.77 3.52
C VAL A 153 -0.83 -1.47 3.09
N GLY A 154 -0.72 -1.25 1.79
CA GLY A 154 0.04 -0.16 1.20
C GLY A 154 1.55 -0.41 1.11
N ARG A 155 2.04 -1.63 1.39
CA ARG A 155 3.46 -1.97 1.41
C ARG A 155 3.79 -3.20 0.56
N ARG A 156 5.06 -3.30 0.17
CA ARG A 156 5.66 -4.54 -0.34
C ARG A 156 5.99 -5.42 0.87
N SER A 157 5.15 -6.41 1.16
CA SER A 157 5.21 -7.15 2.42
C SER A 157 4.68 -8.58 2.36
N SER A 158 4.26 -9.07 1.19
CA SER A 158 3.75 -10.42 1.02
C SER A 158 4.73 -11.34 0.30
N ASP A 159 4.49 -12.65 0.41
CA ASP A 159 5.23 -13.69 -0.31
C ASP A 159 4.57 -14.07 -1.66
N GLY A 160 3.86 -13.15 -2.30
CA GLY A 160 3.22 -13.38 -3.60
C GLY A 160 1.76 -12.98 -3.64
N CYS A 161 1.06 -12.98 -2.51
CA CYS A 161 -0.36 -12.68 -2.43
C CYS A 161 -0.65 -11.17 -2.38
N ILE A 162 -1.92 -10.80 -2.62
CA ILE A 162 -2.43 -9.43 -2.55
C ILE A 162 -3.35 -9.34 -1.35
N GLY A 163 -2.94 -8.57 -0.34
CA GLY A 163 -3.67 -8.43 0.92
C GLY A 163 -4.40 -7.09 1.03
N LEU A 164 -5.62 -7.12 1.54
CA LEU A 164 -6.48 -5.97 1.79
C LEU A 164 -6.85 -5.88 3.27
N TYR A 165 -7.41 -4.75 3.68
CA TYR A 165 -8.13 -4.67 4.95
C TYR A 165 -9.32 -5.65 4.96
N ASN A 166 -9.67 -6.21 6.11
CA ASN A 166 -10.72 -7.22 6.22
C ASN A 166 -12.09 -6.71 5.75
N GLU A 167 -12.42 -5.46 6.01
CA GLU A 167 -13.66 -4.82 5.57
C GLU A 167 -13.69 -4.64 4.04
N MET A 168 -12.54 -4.33 3.46
CA MET A 168 -12.40 -4.12 2.01
C MET A 168 -12.45 -5.43 1.25
N ILE A 169 -11.78 -6.48 1.74
CA ILE A 169 -11.86 -7.79 1.10
C ILE A 169 -13.26 -8.38 1.21
N ALA A 170 -13.98 -8.15 2.29
CA ALA A 170 -15.37 -8.58 2.42
C ALA A 170 -16.27 -7.94 1.35
N GLN A 171 -16.17 -6.62 1.16
CA GLN A 171 -16.87 -5.92 0.07
C GLN A 171 -16.50 -6.48 -1.31
N LEU A 172 -15.21 -6.58 -1.60
CA LEU A 172 -14.72 -7.05 -2.89
C LEU A 172 -15.14 -8.51 -3.14
N PHE A 173 -15.15 -9.32 -2.10
CA PHE A 173 -15.58 -10.72 -2.16
C PHE A 173 -17.03 -10.83 -2.62
N ASP A 174 -17.94 -10.01 -2.12
CA ASP A 174 -19.34 -10.02 -2.52
C ASP A 174 -19.54 -9.57 -3.98
N LEU A 175 -18.73 -8.64 -4.45
CA LEU A 175 -18.78 -8.09 -5.79
C LEU A 175 -18.16 -9.00 -6.87
N CYS A 176 -17.27 -9.91 -6.49
CA CYS A 176 -16.51 -10.74 -7.40
C CYS A 176 -17.02 -12.19 -7.41
N PRO A 177 -17.78 -12.63 -8.41
CA PRO A 177 -18.09 -14.05 -8.58
C PRO A 177 -16.83 -14.85 -8.99
N VAL A 178 -16.91 -16.18 -8.87
CA VAL A 178 -15.93 -17.08 -9.52
C VAL A 178 -15.99 -16.82 -11.04
N GLY A 179 -14.84 -16.81 -11.70
CA GLY A 179 -14.71 -16.41 -13.10
C GLY A 179 -14.45 -14.89 -13.28
N THR A 180 -14.38 -14.11 -12.20
CA THR A 180 -13.88 -12.72 -12.28
C THR A 180 -12.48 -12.72 -12.85
N GLN A 181 -12.29 -12.01 -13.95
CA GLN A 181 -10.98 -11.89 -14.59
C GLN A 181 -10.06 -10.96 -13.80
N VAL A 182 -8.79 -11.35 -13.72
CA VAL A 182 -7.76 -10.62 -12.95
C VAL A 182 -6.53 -10.41 -13.81
N ARG A 183 -6.00 -9.19 -13.81
CA ARG A 183 -4.67 -8.88 -14.31
C ARG A 183 -3.79 -8.35 -13.18
N VAL A 184 -2.62 -8.92 -13.00
CA VAL A 184 -1.58 -8.42 -12.11
C VAL A 184 -0.51 -7.73 -12.96
N ILE A 185 -0.21 -6.45 -12.66
CA ILE A 185 0.75 -5.59 -13.37
C ILE A 185 1.83 -5.04 -12.44
#